data_cf4e9b6c6dd59557ecd0ad964e86a415
#
_entry.id   cf4e9b6c6dd59557ecd0ad964e86a415
#
_cell.length_a   1.000
_cell.length_b   1.000
_cell.length_c   1.000
_cell.angle_alpha   90.00
_cell.angle_beta   90.00
_cell.angle_gamma   90.00
#
_symmetry.space_group_name_H-M   'P 1'
#
loop_
_entity.id
_entity.type
_entity.pdbx_description
1 polymer ?
#
loop_
_entity_poly.entity_id
_entity_poly.type
_entity_poly.pdbx_seq_one_letter_code
_entity_poly.pdbx_strand_id
1 'polypeptide(L)'
;MLTMLRFAMPDLLRPRVQLQSLLLAALPLLGGGASAADASLMQGANVHITTADVHAELQRMAPEARAQMLDQPQALHHLIDRLYLRRAFAAQAEGTSVLKDPQIQYQLLTAREIVMAEAHANRVTTAAKPSTAAVDKLAQTIYKAEPERFALPAQTRARHILIQGATPESRAQAEKLLADLKAGANFEELATAHSADPGSAAKGGDLGFFAKGRMVKPFEEALDALQKPGDLSGVVQSNFGFHIIRLEERQPAGTKPYSEVRDSLHTEVTNKALKKAFAEEAERLRVQAKGDETAFEAFIAAQKKQLPTTTAPAVTPAAPPAK
;
A
#
# COMPACT_ATOMS: atom_id res chain seq x y z
N MET A 1 15.67 -5.48 -33.75
CA MET A 1 14.37 -5.25 -33.09
C MET A 1 14.45 -5.92 -31.72
N LEU A 2 14.96 -5.20 -30.73
CA LEU A 2 15.27 -5.70 -29.37
C LEU A 2 13.96 -5.74 -28.57
N THR A 3 13.41 -6.93 -28.36
CA THR A 3 12.27 -7.14 -27.49
C THR A 3 12.78 -7.15 -26.05
N MET A 4 12.44 -6.12 -25.29
CA MET A 4 12.74 -6.05 -23.86
C MET A 4 12.03 -7.18 -23.12
N LEU A 5 12.78 -8.20 -22.70
CA LEU A 5 12.32 -9.15 -21.70
C LEU A 5 12.25 -8.40 -20.35
N ARG A 6 11.04 -8.04 -19.94
CA ARG A 6 10.77 -7.61 -18.56
C ARG A 6 10.88 -8.83 -17.65
N PHE A 7 12.02 -9.00 -17.03
CA PHE A 7 12.13 -9.87 -15.86
C PHE A 7 11.31 -9.24 -14.74
N ALA A 8 10.17 -9.84 -14.45
CA ALA A 8 9.45 -9.57 -13.21
C ALA A 8 10.35 -10.08 -12.06
N MET A 9 10.85 -9.19 -11.23
CA MET A 9 11.52 -9.57 -9.98
C MET A 9 10.53 -10.34 -9.11
N PRO A 10 10.91 -11.50 -8.58
CA PRO A 10 10.10 -12.17 -7.58
C PRO A 10 9.92 -11.25 -6.37
N ASP A 11 8.75 -11.36 -5.71
CA ASP A 11 8.29 -10.53 -4.57
C ASP A 11 9.20 -10.55 -3.31
N LEU A 12 10.36 -11.21 -3.38
CA LEU A 12 11.35 -11.34 -2.30
C LEU A 12 12.16 -10.07 -2.01
N LEU A 13 12.09 -9.05 -2.88
CA LEU A 13 12.80 -7.77 -2.73
C LEU A 13 11.84 -6.59 -2.54
N ARG A 14 10.66 -6.81 -1.95
CA ARG A 14 9.91 -5.68 -1.41
C ARG A 14 10.62 -5.25 -0.13
N PRO A 15 11.34 -4.12 -0.10
CA PRO A 15 11.80 -3.57 1.16
C PRO A 15 10.55 -3.20 1.95
N ARG A 16 10.26 -3.95 3.02
CA ARG A 16 9.49 -3.40 4.13
C ARG A 16 10.39 -2.34 4.76
N VAL A 17 10.46 -1.18 4.12
CA VAL A 17 11.14 -0.01 4.66
C VAL A 17 10.24 0.53 5.76
N GLN A 18 10.31 -0.06 6.95
CA GLN A 18 10.02 0.68 8.15
C GLN A 18 11.24 1.54 8.42
N LEU A 19 11.14 2.81 8.04
CA LEU A 19 12.05 3.86 8.45
C LEU A 19 11.94 4.04 9.97
N GLN A 20 12.81 3.37 10.71
CA GLN A 20 13.10 3.76 12.07
C GLN A 20 14.49 4.38 12.11
N SER A 21 14.48 5.66 12.48
CA SER A 21 15.65 6.47 12.74
C SER A 21 16.45 5.85 13.89
N LEU A 22 17.52 5.11 13.61
CA LEU A 22 18.53 4.78 14.60
C LEU A 22 19.44 6.00 14.75
N LEU A 23 19.13 6.83 15.75
CA LEU A 23 20.09 7.74 16.34
C LEU A 23 21.22 6.91 16.94
N LEU A 24 22.36 6.87 16.25
CA LEU A 24 23.61 6.43 16.87
C LEU A 24 24.01 7.52 17.89
N ALA A 25 23.58 7.33 19.13
CA ALA A 25 24.19 8.04 20.26
C ALA A 25 25.58 7.40 20.49
N ALA A 26 26.63 8.14 20.18
CA ALA A 26 27.97 7.82 20.62
C ALA A 26 28.01 7.86 22.15
N LEU A 27 28.10 6.71 22.80
CA LEU A 27 28.44 6.60 24.21
C LEU A 27 29.95 6.67 24.36
N PRO A 28 30.47 7.43 25.33
CA PRO A 28 31.90 7.49 25.63
C PRO A 28 32.37 6.19 26.26
N LEU A 29 33.51 5.71 25.77
CA LEU A 29 34.31 4.66 26.41
C LEU A 29 34.81 5.14 27.76
N LEU A 30 34.27 4.63 28.86
CA LEU A 30 34.86 4.70 30.18
C LEU A 30 34.76 3.35 30.89
N GLY A 31 35.90 2.72 31.10
CA GLY A 31 36.22 1.88 32.28
C GLY A 31 35.70 0.46 32.29
N GLY A 32 36.63 -0.48 32.18
CA GLY A 32 36.67 -1.89 32.59
C GLY A 32 35.53 -2.45 33.44
N GLY A 33 34.49 -2.93 32.78
CA GLY A 33 33.53 -3.89 33.32
C GLY A 33 33.30 -4.94 32.24
N ALA A 34 33.36 -6.23 32.57
CA ALA A 34 32.96 -7.30 31.67
C ALA A 34 31.60 -6.97 31.10
N SER A 35 31.51 -6.73 29.79
CA SER A 35 30.30 -6.30 29.12
C SER A 35 29.24 -7.40 29.32
N ALA A 36 28.08 -7.02 29.82
CA ALA A 36 26.90 -7.89 29.92
C ALA A 36 26.48 -8.50 28.53
N ALA A 37 27.14 -8.07 27.47
CA ALA A 37 26.93 -8.52 26.09
C ALA A 37 27.36 -9.96 25.81
N ASP A 38 28.20 -10.59 26.65
CA ASP A 38 28.75 -11.93 26.42
C ASP A 38 28.34 -12.96 27.50
N ALA A 39 27.34 -12.65 28.34
CA ALA A 39 26.85 -13.58 29.31
C ALA A 39 26.20 -14.79 28.62
N SER A 40 26.58 -16.01 29.03
CA SER A 40 25.97 -17.26 28.53
C SER A 40 24.59 -17.42 29.14
N LEU A 41 23.58 -17.51 28.30
CA LEU A 41 22.17 -17.73 28.70
C LEU A 41 21.79 -19.20 28.67
N MET A 42 22.46 -20.00 27.81
CA MET A 42 22.27 -21.43 27.71
C MET A 42 23.57 -22.09 27.22
N GLN A 43 23.92 -23.23 27.82
CA GLN A 43 25.14 -23.95 27.48
C GLN A 43 24.91 -25.47 27.50
N GLY A 44 25.52 -26.19 26.54
CA GLY A 44 25.57 -27.65 26.49
C GLY A 44 26.31 -28.13 25.25
N ALA A 45 26.88 -29.34 25.30
CA ALA A 45 27.49 -30.06 24.18
C ALA A 45 28.37 -29.17 23.25
N ASN A 46 29.27 -28.37 23.78
CA ASN A 46 30.15 -27.44 23.07
C ASN A 46 29.44 -26.27 22.32
N VAL A 47 28.18 -26.06 22.64
CA VAL A 47 27.38 -24.96 22.11
C VAL A 47 26.89 -24.09 23.26
N HIS A 48 26.92 -22.77 23.06
CA HIS A 48 26.38 -21.82 24.02
C HIS A 48 25.62 -20.73 23.26
N ILE A 49 24.62 -20.20 23.91
CA ILE A 49 23.85 -19.04 23.46
C ILE A 49 24.11 -17.90 24.42
N THR A 50 24.54 -16.78 23.87
CA THR A 50 24.89 -15.58 24.63
C THR A 50 23.78 -14.53 24.57
N THR A 51 23.88 -13.53 25.43
CA THR A 51 23.03 -12.33 25.36
C THR A 51 23.13 -11.63 24.01
N ALA A 52 24.32 -11.61 23.39
CA ALA A 52 24.53 -11.05 22.05
C ALA A 52 23.73 -11.81 20.97
N ASP A 53 23.69 -13.14 21.03
CA ASP A 53 22.91 -13.98 20.10
C ASP A 53 21.41 -13.65 20.19
N VAL A 54 20.88 -13.57 21.40
CA VAL A 54 19.46 -13.27 21.64
C VAL A 54 19.16 -11.84 21.22
N HIS A 55 20.05 -10.89 21.54
CA HIS A 55 19.88 -9.50 21.11
C HIS A 55 19.84 -9.40 19.57
N ALA A 56 20.75 -10.07 18.86
CA ALA A 56 20.76 -10.07 17.39
C ALA A 56 19.45 -10.63 16.81
N GLU A 57 18.91 -11.71 17.41
CA GLU A 57 17.64 -12.28 16.97
C GLU A 57 16.44 -11.36 17.25
N LEU A 58 16.43 -10.70 18.42
CA LEU A 58 15.40 -9.71 18.76
C LEU A 58 15.44 -8.49 17.83
N GLN A 59 16.61 -8.06 17.37
CA GLN A 59 16.71 -6.93 16.41
C GLN A 59 16.14 -7.25 15.04
N ARG A 60 15.95 -8.51 14.69
CA ARG A 60 15.28 -8.93 13.44
C ARG A 60 13.75 -8.85 13.50
N MET A 61 13.20 -8.67 14.70
CA MET A 61 11.77 -8.56 14.91
C MET A 61 11.29 -7.11 14.76
N ALA A 62 10.02 -6.94 14.42
CA ALA A 62 9.37 -5.64 14.51
C ALA A 62 9.38 -5.13 15.97
N PRO A 63 9.45 -3.81 16.22
CA PRO A 63 9.55 -3.25 17.57
C PRO A 63 8.44 -3.72 18.52
N GLU A 64 7.22 -3.81 18.02
CA GLU A 64 6.05 -4.22 18.79
C GLU A 64 6.16 -5.70 19.20
N ALA A 65 6.58 -6.57 18.25
CA ALA A 65 6.78 -8.00 18.52
C ALA A 65 7.95 -8.22 19.49
N ARG A 66 8.99 -7.39 19.41
CA ARG A 66 10.13 -7.41 20.34
C ARG A 66 9.68 -7.02 21.77
N ALA A 67 8.92 -5.94 21.90
CA ALA A 67 8.39 -5.52 23.18
C ALA A 67 7.51 -6.64 23.81
N GLN A 68 6.59 -7.19 23.03
CA GLN A 68 5.74 -8.30 23.47
C GLN A 68 6.56 -9.55 23.89
N MET A 69 7.65 -9.87 23.16
CA MET A 69 8.55 -10.97 23.50
C MET A 69 9.25 -10.75 24.84
N LEU A 70 9.68 -9.51 25.12
CA LEU A 70 10.37 -9.15 26.37
C LEU A 70 9.42 -9.12 27.56
N ASP A 71 8.14 -8.84 27.35
CA ASP A 71 7.11 -8.90 28.40
C ASP A 71 6.68 -10.32 28.75
N GLN A 72 7.14 -11.32 27.99
CA GLN A 72 6.78 -12.74 28.18
C GLN A 72 8.03 -13.61 28.40
N PRO A 73 8.51 -13.78 29.64
CA PRO A 73 9.73 -14.53 29.92
C PRO A 73 9.75 -15.94 29.33
N GLN A 74 8.60 -16.64 29.34
CA GLN A 74 8.49 -17.98 28.74
C GLN A 74 8.72 -17.98 27.23
N ALA A 75 8.22 -16.96 26.50
CA ALA A 75 8.45 -16.83 25.07
C ALA A 75 9.95 -16.60 24.77
N LEU A 76 10.63 -15.82 25.61
CA LEU A 76 12.06 -15.61 25.53
C LEU A 76 12.85 -16.92 25.80
N HIS A 77 12.45 -17.71 26.80
CA HIS A 77 13.05 -19.04 27.01
C HIS A 77 12.90 -19.94 25.80
N HIS A 78 11.72 -20.02 25.20
CA HIS A 78 11.50 -20.78 23.98
C HIS A 78 12.32 -20.27 22.79
N LEU A 79 12.56 -18.97 22.71
CA LEU A 79 13.48 -18.42 21.69
C LEU A 79 14.90 -18.94 21.92
N ILE A 80 15.41 -18.88 23.15
CA ILE A 80 16.76 -19.35 23.52
C ILE A 80 16.89 -20.84 23.22
N ASP A 81 15.91 -21.66 23.60
CA ASP A 81 15.89 -23.10 23.30
C ASP A 81 15.99 -23.37 21.79
N ARG A 82 15.21 -22.67 20.98
CA ARG A 82 15.27 -22.81 19.52
C ARG A 82 16.64 -22.40 18.96
N LEU A 83 17.23 -21.33 19.47
CA LEU A 83 18.57 -20.89 19.07
C LEU A 83 19.62 -21.95 19.41
N TYR A 84 19.54 -22.52 20.62
CA TYR A 84 20.43 -23.58 21.06
C TYR A 84 20.33 -24.84 20.18
N LEU A 85 19.11 -25.35 19.98
CA LEU A 85 18.85 -26.51 19.14
C LEU A 85 19.35 -26.30 17.70
N ARG A 86 19.03 -25.14 17.09
CA ARG A 86 19.51 -24.78 15.75
C ARG A 86 21.04 -24.85 15.67
N ARG A 87 21.72 -24.23 16.63
CA ARG A 87 23.22 -24.22 16.69
C ARG A 87 23.81 -25.58 16.97
N ALA A 88 23.18 -26.37 17.86
CA ALA A 88 23.62 -27.72 18.18
C ALA A 88 23.48 -28.68 16.98
N PHE A 89 22.36 -28.63 16.26
CA PHE A 89 22.22 -29.41 15.03
C PHE A 89 23.21 -28.98 13.95
N ALA A 90 23.43 -27.67 13.78
CA ALA A 90 24.42 -27.17 12.83
C ALA A 90 25.83 -27.65 13.18
N ALA A 91 26.25 -27.58 14.45
CA ALA A 91 27.54 -28.05 14.91
C ALA A 91 27.72 -29.58 14.69
N GLN A 92 26.69 -30.38 14.87
CA GLN A 92 26.73 -31.81 14.54
C GLN A 92 26.84 -32.04 13.03
N ALA A 93 26.18 -31.24 12.21
CA ALA A 93 26.24 -31.35 10.75
C ALA A 93 27.67 -31.07 10.21
N GLU A 94 28.43 -30.16 10.84
CA GLU A 94 29.79 -29.81 10.46
C GLU A 94 30.74 -31.05 10.47
N GLY A 95 30.50 -32.01 11.36
CA GLY A 95 31.29 -33.27 11.46
C GLY A 95 30.86 -34.35 10.46
N THR A 96 29.84 -34.11 9.63
CA THR A 96 29.26 -35.14 8.76
C THR A 96 29.50 -34.88 7.27
N SER A 97 29.01 -35.79 6.42
CA SER A 97 29.06 -35.62 4.96
C SER A 97 28.02 -34.62 4.42
N VAL A 98 27.12 -34.09 5.25
CA VAL A 98 26.07 -33.12 4.84
C VAL A 98 26.67 -31.92 4.13
N LEU A 99 27.79 -31.38 4.63
CA LEU A 99 28.45 -30.23 3.99
C LEU A 99 29.18 -30.59 2.69
N LYS A 100 29.27 -31.88 2.32
CA LYS A 100 29.82 -32.32 1.03
C LYS A 100 28.75 -32.43 -0.05
N ASP A 101 27.46 -32.34 0.32
CA ASP A 101 26.37 -32.37 -0.61
C ASP A 101 26.38 -31.08 -1.46
N PRO A 102 26.47 -31.20 -2.82
CA PRO A 102 26.52 -30.04 -3.70
C PRO A 102 25.29 -29.11 -3.57
N GLN A 103 24.13 -29.68 -3.26
CA GLN A 103 22.90 -28.89 -3.07
C GLN A 103 22.96 -28.06 -1.78
N ILE A 104 23.45 -28.64 -0.70
CA ILE A 104 23.67 -27.92 0.57
C ILE A 104 24.73 -26.84 0.40
N GLN A 105 25.84 -27.13 -0.29
CA GLN A 105 26.87 -26.12 -0.58
C GLN A 105 26.30 -24.95 -1.39
N TYR A 106 25.46 -25.22 -2.40
CA TYR A 106 24.79 -24.17 -3.20
C TYR A 106 23.83 -23.36 -2.35
N GLN A 107 23.06 -23.99 -1.47
CA GLN A 107 22.13 -23.28 -0.56
C GLN A 107 22.90 -22.36 0.41
N LEU A 108 24.02 -22.81 0.97
CA LEU A 108 24.85 -22.00 1.84
C LEU A 108 25.48 -20.82 1.10
N LEU A 109 25.99 -21.06 -0.12
CA LEU A 109 26.50 -19.99 -0.99
C LEU A 109 25.44 -18.94 -1.26
N THR A 110 24.26 -19.36 -1.71
CA THR A 110 23.15 -18.47 -2.02
C THR A 110 22.67 -17.68 -0.79
N ALA A 111 22.57 -18.33 0.38
CA ALA A 111 22.22 -17.65 1.62
C ALA A 111 23.22 -16.55 1.99
N ARG A 112 24.52 -16.84 1.84
CA ARG A 112 25.59 -15.86 2.04
C ARG A 112 25.49 -14.70 1.06
N GLU A 113 25.30 -14.99 -0.23
CA GLU A 113 25.16 -13.97 -1.28
C GLU A 113 23.97 -13.04 -1.02
N ILE A 114 22.82 -13.58 -0.64
CA ILE A 114 21.62 -12.79 -0.29
C ILE A 114 21.95 -11.82 0.84
N VAL A 115 22.52 -12.29 1.95
CA VAL A 115 22.87 -11.45 3.11
C VAL A 115 23.85 -10.33 2.71
N MET A 116 24.87 -10.68 1.91
CA MET A 116 25.87 -9.71 1.45
C MET A 116 25.27 -8.67 0.48
N ALA A 117 24.43 -9.12 -0.45
CA ALA A 117 23.75 -8.24 -1.40
C ALA A 117 22.80 -7.26 -0.71
N GLU A 118 22.00 -7.73 0.25
CA GLU A 118 21.13 -6.88 1.07
C GLU A 118 21.93 -5.86 1.90
N ALA A 119 23.03 -6.30 2.54
CA ALA A 119 23.89 -5.41 3.30
C ALA A 119 24.53 -4.32 2.41
N HIS A 120 24.96 -4.69 1.20
CA HIS A 120 25.49 -3.72 0.23
C HIS A 120 24.41 -2.75 -0.26
N ALA A 121 23.23 -3.25 -0.65
CA ALA A 121 22.10 -2.44 -1.08
C ALA A 121 21.67 -1.44 0.02
N ASN A 122 21.60 -1.90 1.28
CA ASN A 122 21.30 -1.04 2.43
C ASN A 122 22.36 0.05 2.63
N ARG A 123 23.63 -0.27 2.45
CA ARG A 123 24.72 0.72 2.54
C ARG A 123 24.61 1.77 1.45
N VAL A 124 24.36 1.37 0.20
CA VAL A 124 24.19 2.28 -0.95
C VAL A 124 23.00 3.21 -0.72
N THR A 125 21.85 2.66 -0.35
CA THR A 125 20.64 3.44 -0.13
C THR A 125 20.76 4.37 1.08
N THR A 126 21.38 3.91 2.17
CA THR A 126 21.62 4.74 3.36
C THR A 126 22.53 5.92 3.05
N ALA A 127 23.61 5.69 2.28
CA ALA A 127 24.52 6.76 1.86
C ALA A 127 23.84 7.79 0.93
N ALA A 128 22.84 7.36 0.16
CA ALA A 128 22.10 8.20 -0.77
C ALA A 128 20.89 8.90 -0.13
N LYS A 129 20.61 8.67 1.16
CA LYS A 129 19.47 9.28 1.84
C LYS A 129 19.63 10.81 1.89
N PRO A 130 18.68 11.58 1.30
CA PRO A 130 18.78 13.03 1.32
C PRO A 130 18.59 13.58 2.73
N SER A 131 19.20 14.74 3.01
CA SER A 131 18.93 15.46 4.25
C SER A 131 17.47 15.93 4.30
N THR A 132 16.93 16.09 5.51
CA THR A 132 15.56 16.60 5.71
C THR A 132 15.33 17.92 4.99
N ALA A 133 16.32 18.83 5.03
CA ALA A 133 16.24 20.12 4.34
C ALA A 133 16.17 19.97 2.80
N ALA A 134 16.90 19.02 2.22
CA ALA A 134 16.84 18.74 0.79
C ALA A 134 15.49 18.13 0.40
N VAL A 135 14.96 17.23 1.22
CA VAL A 135 13.62 16.64 1.03
C VAL A 135 12.54 17.72 1.10
N ASP A 136 12.57 18.57 2.12
CA ASP A 136 11.62 19.69 2.26
C ASP A 136 11.63 20.61 1.03
N LYS A 137 12.81 21.02 0.60
CA LYS A 137 12.97 21.91 -0.57
C LYS A 137 12.39 21.27 -1.83
N LEU A 138 12.66 19.98 -2.07
CA LEU A 138 12.19 19.30 -3.26
C LEU A 138 10.67 19.04 -3.18
N ALA A 139 10.14 18.65 -2.01
CA ALA A 139 8.72 18.48 -1.78
C ALA A 139 7.92 19.77 -2.05
N GLN A 140 8.42 20.93 -1.57
CA GLN A 140 7.84 22.24 -1.86
C GLN A 140 7.90 22.58 -3.36
N THR A 141 9.00 22.19 -4.02
CA THR A 141 9.15 22.41 -5.46
C THR A 141 8.10 21.60 -6.24
N ILE A 142 7.90 20.32 -5.90
CA ILE A 142 6.88 19.46 -6.51
C ILE A 142 5.47 20.03 -6.26
N TYR A 143 5.19 20.44 -5.03
CA TYR A 143 3.89 21.02 -4.67
C TYR A 143 3.56 22.27 -5.50
N LYS A 144 4.55 23.12 -5.76
CA LYS A 144 4.38 24.34 -6.57
C LYS A 144 4.33 24.06 -8.06
N ALA A 145 5.08 23.05 -8.54
CA ALA A 145 5.20 22.73 -9.96
C ALA A 145 4.03 21.89 -10.49
N GLU A 146 3.36 21.14 -9.62
CA GLU A 146 2.31 20.18 -9.99
C GLU A 146 1.01 20.45 -9.25
N PRO A 147 0.41 21.68 -9.32
CA PRO A 147 -0.75 22.08 -8.53
C PRO A 147 -1.98 21.21 -8.78
N GLU A 148 -2.13 20.66 -9.98
CA GLU A 148 -3.25 19.78 -10.36
C GLU A 148 -3.27 18.48 -9.55
N ARG A 149 -2.12 17.99 -9.04
CA ARG A 149 -2.06 16.80 -8.16
C ARG A 149 -2.74 17.03 -6.82
N PHE A 150 -2.86 18.27 -6.42
CA PHE A 150 -3.38 18.69 -5.12
C PHE A 150 -4.71 19.43 -5.23
N ALA A 151 -5.25 19.51 -6.44
CA ALA A 151 -6.50 20.18 -6.69
C ALA A 151 -7.66 19.50 -5.97
N LEU A 152 -8.49 20.31 -5.33
CA LEU A 152 -9.77 19.93 -4.78
C LEU A 152 -10.84 20.43 -5.74
N PRO A 153 -11.69 19.57 -6.31
CA PRO A 153 -12.79 20.02 -7.15
C PRO A 153 -13.78 20.84 -6.34
N ALA A 154 -14.45 21.77 -7.01
CA ALA A 154 -15.60 22.41 -6.42
C ALA A 154 -16.65 21.36 -6.05
N GLN A 155 -17.28 21.52 -4.89
CA GLN A 155 -18.33 20.64 -4.40
C GLN A 155 -19.58 21.44 -4.03
N THR A 156 -20.72 20.80 -4.20
CA THR A 156 -22.01 21.37 -3.78
C THR A 156 -22.69 20.38 -2.86
N ARG A 157 -23.27 20.87 -1.78
CA ARG A 157 -24.19 20.13 -0.92
C ARG A 157 -25.59 20.58 -1.21
N ALA A 158 -26.47 19.63 -1.42
CA ALA A 158 -27.87 19.89 -1.69
C ALA A 158 -28.77 18.89 -0.98
N ARG A 159 -29.99 19.27 -0.76
CA ARG A 159 -31.08 18.36 -0.40
C ARG A 159 -32.01 18.22 -1.56
N HIS A 160 -32.70 17.09 -1.67
CA HIS A 160 -33.76 16.94 -2.64
C HIS A 160 -34.94 16.11 -2.12
N ILE A 161 -36.09 16.33 -2.74
CA ILE A 161 -37.28 15.49 -2.63
C ILE A 161 -37.52 14.90 -4.01
N LEU A 162 -37.54 13.57 -4.13
CA LEU A 162 -37.84 12.86 -5.37
C LEU A 162 -39.29 12.33 -5.30
N ILE A 163 -40.13 12.73 -6.23
CA ILE A 163 -41.42 12.11 -6.48
C ILE A 163 -41.27 11.20 -7.70
N GLN A 164 -41.38 9.90 -7.49
CA GLN A 164 -41.17 8.92 -8.52
C GLN A 164 -42.28 8.94 -9.59
N GLY A 165 -41.89 8.68 -10.85
CA GLY A 165 -42.82 8.65 -11.98
C GLY A 165 -42.84 9.96 -12.78
N ALA A 166 -43.37 9.87 -13.99
CA ALA A 166 -43.46 11.00 -14.94
C ALA A 166 -44.88 11.31 -15.31
N THR A 167 -45.85 11.02 -14.41
CA THR A 167 -47.29 11.23 -14.66
C THR A 167 -47.73 12.65 -14.24
N PRO A 168 -48.87 13.13 -14.76
CA PRO A 168 -49.43 14.40 -14.31
C PRO A 168 -49.68 14.45 -12.78
N GLU A 169 -50.09 13.32 -12.19
CA GLU A 169 -50.32 13.18 -10.74
C GLU A 169 -49.03 13.36 -9.93
N SER A 170 -47.94 12.70 -10.37
CA SER A 170 -46.60 12.85 -9.74
C SER A 170 -46.11 14.30 -9.82
N ARG A 171 -46.35 14.95 -10.95
CA ARG A 171 -46.03 16.38 -11.15
C ARG A 171 -46.83 17.27 -10.20
N ALA A 172 -48.15 17.05 -10.13
CA ALA A 172 -49.03 17.83 -9.24
C ALA A 172 -48.65 17.65 -7.76
N GLN A 173 -48.22 16.44 -7.36
CA GLN A 173 -47.69 16.16 -6.02
C GLN A 173 -46.43 16.98 -5.77
N ALA A 174 -45.46 16.98 -6.69
CA ALA A 174 -44.22 17.76 -6.55
C ALA A 174 -44.51 19.28 -6.51
N GLU A 175 -45.44 19.78 -7.34
CA GLU A 175 -45.85 21.20 -7.34
C GLU A 175 -46.48 21.58 -6.00
N LYS A 176 -47.33 20.71 -5.41
CA LYS A 176 -47.93 20.93 -4.10
C LYS A 176 -46.85 21.02 -3.00
N LEU A 177 -45.91 20.04 -2.96
CA LEU A 177 -44.82 20.06 -1.99
C LEU A 177 -43.93 21.29 -2.13
N LEU A 178 -43.66 21.74 -3.37
CA LEU A 178 -42.95 22.98 -3.62
C LEU A 178 -43.71 24.22 -3.09
N ALA A 179 -45.04 24.26 -3.23
CA ALA A 179 -45.87 25.31 -2.67
C ALA A 179 -45.80 25.31 -1.13
N ASP A 180 -45.89 24.12 -0.50
CA ASP A 180 -45.80 23.98 0.94
C ASP A 180 -44.42 24.45 1.46
N LEU A 181 -43.33 24.11 0.76
CA LEU A 181 -41.98 24.58 1.06
C LEU A 181 -41.85 26.10 0.95
N LYS A 182 -42.43 26.69 -0.09
CA LYS A 182 -42.44 28.15 -0.27
C LYS A 182 -43.31 28.88 0.79
N ALA A 183 -44.27 28.17 1.36
CA ALA A 183 -45.08 28.64 2.49
C ALA A 183 -44.36 28.45 3.85
N GLY A 184 -43.16 27.88 3.89
CA GLY A 184 -42.36 27.75 5.09
C GLY A 184 -42.39 26.35 5.74
N ALA A 185 -42.92 25.32 5.07
CA ALA A 185 -42.85 23.96 5.57
C ALA A 185 -41.40 23.47 5.69
N ASN A 186 -41.17 22.58 6.63
CA ASN A 186 -39.85 22.00 6.87
C ASN A 186 -39.44 21.03 5.73
N PHE A 187 -38.32 21.32 5.07
CA PHE A 187 -37.84 20.54 3.95
C PHE A 187 -37.49 19.10 4.36
N GLU A 188 -36.82 18.94 5.48
CA GLU A 188 -36.33 17.65 5.99
C GLU A 188 -37.50 16.72 6.34
N GLU A 189 -38.55 17.26 6.93
CA GLU A 189 -39.77 16.52 7.26
C GLU A 189 -40.51 16.07 6.00
N LEU A 190 -40.66 16.96 5.03
CA LEU A 190 -41.29 16.63 3.76
C LEU A 190 -40.46 15.64 2.94
N ALA A 191 -39.13 15.75 2.96
CA ALA A 191 -38.26 14.81 2.30
C ALA A 191 -38.37 13.40 2.94
N THR A 192 -38.40 13.34 4.27
CA THR A 192 -38.53 12.07 4.99
C THR A 192 -39.87 11.40 4.74
N ALA A 193 -40.94 12.21 4.65
CA ALA A 193 -42.31 11.72 4.47
C ALA A 193 -42.66 11.35 3.02
N HIS A 194 -42.08 12.04 2.04
CA HIS A 194 -42.56 11.98 0.67
C HIS A 194 -41.50 11.63 -0.40
N SER A 195 -40.18 11.70 -0.04
CA SER A 195 -39.14 11.40 -1.03
C SER A 195 -39.05 9.92 -1.32
N ALA A 196 -39.08 9.58 -2.59
CA ALA A 196 -38.87 8.22 -3.08
C ALA A 196 -37.37 7.83 -3.22
N ASP A 197 -36.44 8.73 -2.87
CA ASP A 197 -35.01 8.43 -2.89
C ASP A 197 -34.57 7.67 -1.60
N PRO A 198 -34.30 6.38 -1.67
CA PRO A 198 -33.93 5.60 -0.48
C PRO A 198 -32.59 6.01 0.12
N GLY A 199 -31.72 6.68 -0.66
CA GLY A 199 -30.37 7.08 -0.23
C GLY A 199 -30.38 8.32 0.69
N SER A 200 -31.35 9.22 0.49
CA SER A 200 -31.38 10.50 1.17
C SER A 200 -32.67 10.79 1.97
N ALA A 201 -33.79 10.13 1.66
CA ALA A 201 -35.07 10.40 2.31
C ALA A 201 -34.98 10.37 3.84
N ALA A 202 -34.44 9.31 4.43
CA ALA A 202 -34.26 9.14 5.88
C ALA A 202 -33.30 10.17 6.50
N LYS A 203 -32.53 10.90 5.68
CA LYS A 203 -31.62 11.97 6.08
C LYS A 203 -32.22 13.37 5.76
N GLY A 204 -33.53 13.46 5.59
CA GLY A 204 -34.21 14.70 5.20
C GLY A 204 -33.80 15.18 3.80
N GLY A 205 -33.53 14.24 2.89
CA GLY A 205 -33.16 14.53 1.51
C GLY A 205 -31.67 14.91 1.29
N ASP A 206 -30.82 14.86 2.31
CA ASP A 206 -29.41 15.30 2.22
C ASP A 206 -28.58 14.37 1.36
N LEU A 207 -27.99 14.90 0.30
CA LEU A 207 -27.12 14.20 -0.63
C LEU A 207 -25.63 14.27 -0.24
N GLY A 208 -25.30 15.04 0.81
CA GLY A 208 -23.91 15.35 1.15
C GLY A 208 -23.23 16.23 0.11
N PHE A 209 -21.91 16.34 0.19
CA PHE A 209 -21.10 17.03 -0.80
C PHE A 209 -20.82 16.15 -2.02
N PHE A 210 -21.02 16.73 -3.20
CA PHE A 210 -20.70 16.07 -4.47
C PHE A 210 -20.10 17.05 -5.47
N ALA A 211 -19.23 16.54 -6.35
CA ALA A 211 -18.65 17.30 -7.44
C ALA A 211 -19.59 17.32 -8.66
N LYS A 212 -19.41 18.27 -9.56
CA LYS A 212 -20.12 18.34 -10.84
C LYS A 212 -19.93 17.05 -11.66
N GLY A 213 -20.98 16.63 -12.35
CA GLY A 213 -21.02 15.37 -13.13
C GLY A 213 -21.45 14.13 -12.33
N ARG A 214 -21.85 14.29 -11.07
CA ARG A 214 -22.33 13.19 -10.22
C ARG A 214 -23.83 12.99 -10.27
N MET A 215 -24.58 14.04 -10.63
CA MET A 215 -26.04 14.01 -10.72
C MET A 215 -26.47 13.99 -12.19
N VAL A 216 -27.74 13.65 -12.42
CA VAL A 216 -28.30 13.71 -13.77
C VAL A 216 -28.38 15.16 -14.26
N LYS A 217 -28.21 15.37 -15.56
CA LYS A 217 -28.08 16.70 -16.17
C LYS A 217 -29.19 17.68 -15.80
N PRO A 218 -30.49 17.31 -15.84
CA PRO A 218 -31.55 18.25 -15.44
C PRO A 218 -31.43 18.69 -13.98
N PHE A 219 -30.98 17.81 -13.08
CA PHE A 219 -30.77 18.14 -11.68
C PHE A 219 -29.61 19.13 -11.52
N GLU A 220 -28.48 18.90 -12.19
CA GLU A 220 -27.31 19.79 -12.13
C GLU A 220 -27.63 21.18 -12.70
N GLU A 221 -28.32 21.26 -13.83
CA GLU A 221 -28.73 22.52 -14.42
C GLU A 221 -29.64 23.34 -13.49
N ALA A 222 -30.61 22.69 -12.84
CA ALA A 222 -31.47 23.34 -11.86
C ALA A 222 -30.68 23.77 -10.61
N LEU A 223 -29.78 22.94 -10.11
CA LEU A 223 -28.93 23.27 -8.96
C LEU A 223 -27.98 24.43 -9.29
N ASP A 224 -27.38 24.45 -10.49
CA ASP A 224 -26.48 25.52 -10.94
C ASP A 224 -27.18 26.89 -11.00
N ALA A 225 -28.50 26.92 -11.22
CA ALA A 225 -29.30 28.14 -11.23
C ALA A 225 -29.56 28.76 -9.83
N LEU A 226 -29.40 27.95 -8.75
CA LEU A 226 -29.57 28.40 -7.37
C LEU A 226 -28.35 29.22 -6.93
N GLN A 227 -28.57 30.34 -6.24
CA GLN A 227 -27.50 31.29 -5.92
C GLN A 227 -27.05 31.24 -4.45
N LYS A 228 -27.96 30.99 -3.52
CA LYS A 228 -27.73 31.11 -2.08
C LYS A 228 -28.12 29.83 -1.36
N PRO A 229 -27.43 29.47 -0.28
CA PRO A 229 -27.93 28.47 0.65
C PRO A 229 -29.37 28.74 1.05
N GLY A 230 -30.22 27.71 0.98
CA GLY A 230 -31.66 27.82 1.22
C GLY A 230 -32.50 28.04 -0.04
N ASP A 231 -31.91 28.42 -1.17
CA ASP A 231 -32.67 28.59 -2.43
C ASP A 231 -33.29 27.25 -2.87
N LEU A 232 -34.54 27.31 -3.33
CA LEU A 232 -35.30 26.17 -3.83
C LEU A 232 -35.38 26.22 -5.36
N SER A 233 -35.23 25.09 -6.00
CA SER A 233 -35.52 24.94 -7.43
C SER A 233 -37.01 24.99 -7.70
N GLY A 234 -37.38 25.13 -8.97
CA GLY A 234 -38.70 24.69 -9.46
C GLY A 234 -38.81 23.15 -9.39
N VAL A 235 -39.95 22.63 -9.87
CA VAL A 235 -40.09 21.18 -10.11
C VAL A 235 -39.24 20.79 -11.31
N VAL A 236 -38.25 19.89 -11.11
CA VAL A 236 -37.28 19.46 -12.12
C VAL A 236 -37.60 18.04 -12.55
N GLN A 237 -37.82 17.82 -13.83
CA GLN A 237 -38.09 16.49 -14.35
C GLN A 237 -36.78 15.77 -14.73
N SER A 238 -36.66 14.49 -14.34
CA SER A 238 -35.60 13.60 -14.76
C SER A 238 -36.14 12.21 -15.12
N ASN A 239 -35.25 11.28 -15.48
CA ASN A 239 -35.63 9.89 -15.72
C ASN A 239 -36.12 9.16 -14.45
N PHE A 240 -35.88 9.70 -13.26
CA PHE A 240 -36.30 9.11 -11.99
C PHE A 240 -37.68 9.64 -11.52
N GLY A 241 -38.11 10.78 -12.06
CA GLY A 241 -39.31 11.46 -11.65
C GLY A 241 -39.12 12.97 -11.54
N PHE A 242 -39.83 13.58 -10.61
CA PHE A 242 -39.79 15.02 -10.35
C PHE A 242 -38.99 15.30 -9.06
N HIS A 243 -38.09 16.27 -9.15
CA HIS A 243 -37.21 16.66 -8.03
C HIS A 243 -37.57 18.09 -7.59
N ILE A 244 -37.50 18.33 -6.30
CA ILE A 244 -37.40 19.67 -5.69
C ILE A 244 -36.05 19.70 -5.00
N ILE A 245 -35.21 20.68 -5.32
CA ILE A 245 -33.82 20.74 -4.88
C ILE A 245 -33.65 21.98 -4.00
N ARG A 246 -32.95 21.85 -2.87
CA ARG A 246 -32.51 22.96 -2.03
C ARG A 246 -30.99 22.99 -2.00
N LEU A 247 -30.42 24.14 -2.31
CA LEU A 247 -29.01 24.38 -2.15
C LEU A 247 -28.65 24.52 -0.67
N GLU A 248 -27.71 23.74 -0.17
CA GLU A 248 -27.24 23.85 1.21
C GLU A 248 -25.92 24.62 1.29
N GLU A 249 -24.93 24.23 0.47
CA GLU A 249 -23.58 24.82 0.54
C GLU A 249 -22.86 24.65 -0.80
N ARG A 250 -21.97 25.59 -1.12
CA ARG A 250 -21.02 25.47 -2.22
C ARG A 250 -19.61 25.63 -1.67
N GLN A 251 -18.77 24.64 -1.91
CA GLN A 251 -17.35 24.72 -1.65
C GLN A 251 -16.62 25.01 -2.97
N PRO A 252 -15.89 26.11 -3.09
CA PRO A 252 -15.15 26.43 -4.29
C PRO A 252 -14.03 25.41 -4.52
N ALA A 253 -13.61 25.27 -5.77
CA ALA A 253 -12.40 24.56 -6.07
C ALA A 253 -11.21 25.16 -5.30
N GLY A 254 -10.31 24.31 -4.87
CA GLY A 254 -9.16 24.73 -4.07
C GLY A 254 -7.95 23.84 -4.32
N THR A 255 -6.99 23.98 -3.45
CA THR A 255 -5.80 23.12 -3.44
C THR A 255 -5.59 22.63 -2.01
N LYS A 256 -5.29 21.36 -1.83
CA LYS A 256 -4.91 20.80 -0.52
C LYS A 256 -3.73 21.60 0.04
N PRO A 257 -3.80 22.09 1.29
CA PRO A 257 -2.67 22.78 1.90
C PRO A 257 -1.40 21.91 1.89
N TYR A 258 -0.23 22.54 1.74
CA TYR A 258 1.05 21.82 1.78
C TYR A 258 1.21 20.99 3.06
N SER A 259 0.73 21.49 4.19
CA SER A 259 0.77 20.78 5.47
C SER A 259 0.09 19.40 5.45
N GLU A 260 -0.96 19.23 4.66
CA GLU A 260 -1.67 17.95 4.53
C GLU A 260 -0.96 16.95 3.63
N VAL A 261 -0.16 17.42 2.67
CA VAL A 261 0.50 16.57 1.67
C VAL A 261 2.00 16.45 1.90
N ARG A 262 2.55 17.21 2.83
CA ARG A 262 3.97 17.28 3.14
C ARG A 262 4.58 15.92 3.39
N ASP A 263 4.01 15.13 4.30
CA ASP A 263 4.59 13.85 4.73
C ASP A 263 4.55 12.80 3.59
N SER A 264 3.51 12.84 2.77
CA SER A 264 3.43 11.99 1.57
C SER A 264 4.48 12.39 0.53
N LEU A 265 4.68 13.69 0.30
CA LEU A 265 5.70 14.20 -0.59
C LEU A 265 7.12 13.91 -0.07
N HIS A 266 7.35 14.02 1.23
CA HIS A 266 8.63 13.64 1.85
C HIS A 266 8.95 12.17 1.63
N THR A 267 7.96 11.32 1.79
CA THR A 267 8.08 9.87 1.55
C THR A 267 8.37 9.60 0.06
N GLU A 268 7.64 10.25 -0.85
CA GLU A 268 7.85 10.12 -2.30
C GLU A 268 9.26 10.54 -2.71
N VAL A 269 9.71 11.73 -2.29
CA VAL A 269 11.03 12.27 -2.59
C VAL A 269 12.14 11.36 -2.08
N THR A 270 12.02 10.92 -0.82
CA THR A 270 13.00 10.04 -0.21
C THR A 270 13.06 8.70 -0.96
N ASN A 271 11.92 8.06 -1.18
CA ASN A 271 11.85 6.79 -1.88
C ASN A 271 12.39 6.87 -3.32
N LYS A 272 12.13 7.99 -4.01
CA LYS A 272 12.66 8.24 -5.36
C LYS A 272 14.20 8.33 -5.36
N ALA A 273 14.78 9.02 -4.37
CA ALA A 273 16.23 9.10 -4.21
C ALA A 273 16.87 7.73 -3.94
N LEU A 274 16.29 6.96 -3.01
CA LEU A 274 16.79 5.62 -2.67
C LEU A 274 16.68 4.65 -3.86
N LYS A 275 15.54 4.64 -4.55
CA LYS A 275 15.35 3.82 -5.77
C LYS A 275 16.33 4.19 -6.86
N LYS A 276 16.59 5.49 -7.05
CA LYS A 276 17.56 5.98 -8.03
C LYS A 276 18.96 5.45 -7.70
N ALA A 277 19.42 5.61 -6.47
CA ALA A 277 20.73 5.15 -6.05
C ALA A 277 20.90 3.64 -6.21
N PHE A 278 19.88 2.86 -5.87
CA PHE A 278 19.88 1.41 -6.08
C PHE A 278 19.95 1.05 -7.56
N ALA A 279 19.18 1.73 -8.41
CA ALA A 279 19.16 1.48 -9.85
C ALA A 279 20.50 1.84 -10.52
N GLU A 280 21.13 2.95 -10.11
CA GLU A 280 22.44 3.37 -10.59
C GLU A 280 23.53 2.36 -10.23
N GLU A 281 23.52 1.84 -8.98
CA GLU A 281 24.43 0.81 -8.55
C GLU A 281 24.22 -0.52 -9.29
N ALA A 282 22.95 -0.93 -9.45
CA ALA A 282 22.61 -2.13 -10.21
C ALA A 282 23.08 -2.04 -11.68
N GLU A 283 22.91 -0.88 -12.30
CA GLU A 283 23.37 -0.65 -13.67
C GLU A 283 24.91 -0.64 -13.76
N ARG A 284 25.59 0.02 -12.83
CA ARG A 284 27.06 0.02 -12.74
C ARG A 284 27.63 -1.40 -12.67
N LEU A 285 26.96 -2.30 -11.94
CA LEU A 285 27.37 -3.71 -11.85
C LEU A 285 27.02 -4.48 -13.14
N ARG A 286 25.85 -4.18 -13.72
CA ARG A 286 25.35 -4.89 -14.91
C ARG A 286 26.19 -4.63 -16.16
N VAL A 287 26.65 -3.40 -16.37
CA VAL A 287 27.47 -3.08 -17.55
C VAL A 287 28.83 -3.80 -17.58
N GLN A 288 29.25 -4.36 -16.47
CA GLN A 288 30.46 -5.18 -16.37
C GLN A 288 30.19 -6.66 -16.71
N ALA A 289 28.93 -7.09 -16.76
CA ALA A 289 28.57 -8.47 -17.04
C ALA A 289 28.59 -8.75 -18.55
N LYS A 290 29.10 -9.91 -18.91
CA LYS A 290 29.08 -10.43 -20.29
C LYS A 290 28.30 -11.72 -20.30
N GLY A 291 27.24 -11.78 -21.11
CA GLY A 291 26.49 -13.01 -21.36
C GLY A 291 27.17 -13.86 -22.42
N ASP A 292 27.06 -15.19 -22.31
CA ASP A 292 27.40 -16.14 -23.35
C ASP A 292 26.09 -16.74 -23.88
N GLU A 293 25.63 -16.25 -25.02
CA GLU A 293 24.37 -16.69 -25.63
C GLU A 293 24.40 -18.15 -26.05
N THR A 294 25.56 -18.64 -26.52
CA THR A 294 25.71 -20.04 -26.92
C THR A 294 25.58 -20.98 -25.71
N ALA A 295 26.20 -20.62 -24.59
CA ALA A 295 26.07 -21.37 -23.34
C ALA A 295 24.63 -21.32 -22.81
N PHE A 296 23.95 -20.19 -22.94
CA PHE A 296 22.55 -20.03 -22.53
C PHE A 296 21.59 -20.91 -23.35
N GLU A 297 21.75 -20.93 -24.69
CA GLU A 297 20.93 -21.79 -25.55
C GLU A 297 21.20 -23.28 -25.27
N ALA A 298 22.45 -23.68 -25.09
CA ALA A 298 22.82 -25.04 -24.75
C ALA A 298 22.22 -25.47 -23.40
N PHE A 299 22.24 -24.58 -22.40
CA PHE A 299 21.62 -24.82 -21.11
C PHE A 299 20.10 -25.04 -21.24
N ILE A 300 19.39 -24.17 -21.97
CA ILE A 300 17.95 -24.33 -22.21
C ILE A 300 17.64 -25.67 -22.87
N ALA A 301 18.41 -26.06 -23.90
CA ALA A 301 18.21 -27.33 -24.60
C ALA A 301 18.43 -28.52 -23.67
N ALA A 302 19.42 -28.48 -22.80
CA ALA A 302 19.68 -29.51 -21.81
C ALA A 302 18.54 -29.64 -20.78
N GLN A 303 18.06 -28.50 -20.26
CA GLN A 303 16.95 -28.49 -19.28
C GLN A 303 15.63 -29.03 -19.90
N LYS A 304 15.32 -28.66 -21.13
CA LYS A 304 14.13 -29.17 -21.84
C LYS A 304 14.15 -30.70 -22.01
N LYS A 305 15.32 -31.31 -22.18
CA LYS A 305 15.47 -32.77 -22.27
C LYS A 305 15.22 -33.48 -20.93
N GLN A 306 15.39 -32.79 -19.81
CA GLN A 306 15.20 -33.35 -18.46
C GLN A 306 13.76 -33.19 -17.95
N LEU A 307 12.93 -32.37 -18.61
CA LEU A 307 11.53 -32.25 -18.24
C LEU A 307 10.78 -33.53 -18.63
N PRO A 308 9.95 -34.10 -17.73
CA PRO A 308 9.12 -35.23 -18.09
C PRO A 308 8.21 -34.83 -19.28
N THR A 309 8.18 -35.63 -20.32
CA THR A 309 7.25 -35.47 -21.43
C THR A 309 5.83 -35.59 -20.86
N THR A 310 5.19 -34.48 -20.61
CA THR A 310 3.77 -34.47 -20.26
C THR A 310 2.99 -34.84 -21.53
N THR A 311 2.77 -36.16 -21.75
CA THR A 311 1.72 -36.62 -22.67
C THR A 311 0.40 -36.13 -22.06
N ALA A 312 -0.15 -35.04 -22.62
CA ALA A 312 -1.51 -34.65 -22.32
C ALA A 312 -2.42 -35.84 -22.59
N PRO A 313 -3.30 -36.25 -21.66
CA PRO A 313 -4.24 -37.29 -21.94
C PRO A 313 -5.09 -36.84 -23.16
N ALA A 314 -5.16 -37.68 -24.17
CA ALA A 314 -6.00 -37.46 -25.35
C ALA A 314 -7.43 -37.18 -24.86
N VAL A 315 -7.91 -35.96 -25.08
CA VAL A 315 -9.32 -35.63 -24.85
C VAL A 315 -10.11 -36.41 -25.91
N THR A 316 -10.69 -37.52 -25.51
CA THR A 316 -11.64 -38.26 -26.33
C THR A 316 -12.84 -37.33 -26.53
N PRO A 317 -13.21 -36.98 -27.76
CA PRO A 317 -14.40 -36.17 -27.99
C PRO A 317 -15.64 -36.96 -27.55
N ALA A 318 -16.44 -36.32 -26.69
CA ALA A 318 -17.72 -36.88 -26.25
C ALA A 318 -18.61 -37.15 -27.44
N ALA A 319 -19.17 -38.37 -27.52
CA ALA A 319 -20.13 -38.76 -28.52
C ALA A 319 -21.38 -37.86 -28.46
N PRO A 320 -21.97 -37.49 -29.61
CA PRO A 320 -23.18 -36.68 -29.63
C PRO A 320 -24.38 -37.45 -29.02
N PRO A 321 -25.31 -36.74 -28.35
CA PRO A 321 -26.48 -37.38 -27.76
C PRO A 321 -27.37 -38.01 -28.86
N ALA A 322 -27.77 -39.24 -28.64
CA ALA A 322 -28.73 -39.95 -29.50
C ALA A 322 -30.08 -39.22 -29.48
N LYS A 323 -30.71 -39.16 -30.68
CA LYS A 323 -32.03 -38.57 -30.89
C LYS A 323 -33.15 -39.33 -30.20
#